data_e17172640af8f3938467e05b1fdef39a
#
_entry.id   e17172640af8f3938467e05b1fdef39a
#
_cell.length_a   1.000
_cell.length_b   1.000
_cell.length_c   1.000
_cell.angle_alpha   90.00
_cell.angle_beta   90.00
_cell.angle_gamma   90.00
#
_symmetry.space_group_name_H-M   'P 1'
#
loop_
_entity.id
_entity.type
_entity.pdbx_description
1 polymer ?
#
loop_
_entity_poly.entity_id
_entity_poly.type
_entity_poly.pdbx_seq_one_letter_code
_entity_poly.pdbx_strand_id
1 'polypeptide(L)'
;MSIHAMIDLETFGTKPDCVITSLGVIKFDPYTDTEPYDGLYLKLDIDEQNELNRSVDDDTMAWWGKQEASVRNEALSEEGRTNLTEALSQINKSLVGVDKIWAQGPVFDIAILEHLYRQLNTPTPWNFWQIQDSRTLFNLMPVDPRKAIQEDLHNALADCY
;
A
#
# COMPACT_ATOMS: atom_id res chain seq x y z
N MET A 1 18.46 -16.77 -2.81
CA MET A 1 17.04 -16.64 -2.41
C MET A 1 16.56 -15.23 -2.76
N SER A 2 15.48 -15.14 -3.54
CA SER A 2 14.94 -13.85 -3.91
C SER A 2 13.93 -13.37 -2.88
N ILE A 3 14.02 -12.09 -2.53
CA ILE A 3 13.07 -11.44 -1.62
C ILE A 3 12.30 -10.39 -2.40
N HIS A 4 11.00 -10.62 -2.57
CA HIS A 4 10.10 -9.66 -3.17
C HIS A 4 9.12 -9.14 -2.12
N ALA A 5 8.57 -7.96 -2.36
CA ALA A 5 7.55 -7.39 -1.49
C ALA A 5 6.36 -6.94 -2.32
N MET A 6 5.16 -7.13 -1.78
CA MET A 6 3.92 -6.57 -2.32
C MET A 6 3.49 -5.43 -1.41
N ILE A 7 3.18 -4.28 -2.00
CA ILE A 7 2.70 -3.09 -1.29
C ILE A 7 1.30 -2.76 -1.76
N ASP A 8 0.43 -2.43 -0.82
CA ASP A 8 -0.91 -1.94 -1.09
C ASP A 8 -1.25 -0.77 -0.18
N LEU A 9 -1.98 0.19 -0.71
CA LEU A 9 -2.45 1.37 0.04
C LEU A 9 -3.97 1.44 0.04
N GLU A 10 -4.51 1.94 1.15
CA GLU A 10 -5.86 2.48 1.19
C GLU A 10 -5.75 4.00 1.31
N THR A 11 -6.57 4.73 0.56
CA THR A 11 -6.42 6.17 0.40
C THR A 11 -7.76 6.90 0.41
N PHE A 12 -7.70 8.22 0.60
CA PHE A 12 -8.84 9.11 0.47
C PHE A 12 -8.89 9.81 -0.89
N GLY A 13 -8.14 9.34 -1.86
CA GLY A 13 -8.12 9.93 -3.18
C GLY A 13 -7.47 9.03 -4.21
N THR A 14 -7.36 9.53 -5.43
CA THR A 14 -6.75 8.81 -6.55
C THR A 14 -5.56 9.55 -7.16
N LYS A 15 -5.31 10.78 -6.72
CA LYS A 15 -4.18 11.58 -7.20
C LYS A 15 -2.93 11.25 -6.38
N PRO A 16 -1.72 11.45 -6.95
CA PRO A 16 -0.48 11.14 -6.23
C PRO A 16 -0.31 11.84 -4.89
N ASP A 17 -0.92 13.01 -4.71
CA ASP A 17 -0.83 13.79 -3.49
C ASP A 17 -1.93 13.48 -2.47
N CYS A 18 -2.69 12.40 -2.64
CA CYS A 18 -3.82 12.10 -1.77
C CYS A 18 -3.39 11.57 -0.40
N VAL A 19 -4.32 11.64 0.55
CA VAL A 19 -4.13 11.13 1.90
C VAL A 19 -4.09 9.60 1.86
N ILE A 20 -3.07 9.02 2.49
CA ILE A 20 -2.94 7.57 2.68
C ILE A 20 -3.50 7.21 4.05
N THR A 21 -4.51 6.35 4.10
CA THR A 21 -5.10 5.93 5.37
C THR A 21 -4.36 4.76 5.98
N SER A 22 -3.98 3.79 5.16
CA SER A 22 -3.26 2.62 5.63
C SER A 22 -2.37 2.06 4.53
N LEU A 23 -1.41 1.25 4.96
CA LEU A 23 -0.43 0.63 4.08
C LEU A 23 -0.19 -0.80 4.54
N GLY A 24 -0.11 -1.71 3.58
CA GLY A 24 0.29 -3.09 3.81
C GLY A 24 1.52 -3.44 3.00
N VAL A 25 2.42 -4.19 3.60
CA VAL A 25 3.60 -4.76 2.93
C VAL A 25 3.70 -6.22 3.37
N ILE A 26 3.89 -7.11 2.40
CA ILE A 26 4.14 -8.52 2.68
C ILE A 26 5.30 -9.00 1.82
N LYS A 27 6.17 -9.83 2.39
CA LYS A 27 7.30 -10.38 1.65
C LYS A 27 6.98 -11.77 1.12
N PHE A 28 7.58 -12.11 0.00
CA PHE A 28 7.38 -13.43 -0.63
C PHE A 28 8.55 -13.76 -1.54
N ASP A 29 8.70 -15.06 -1.84
CA ASP A 29 9.61 -15.53 -2.87
C ASP A 29 8.75 -16.09 -4.01
N PRO A 30 8.76 -15.44 -5.20
CA PRO A 30 7.89 -15.88 -6.30
C PRO A 30 8.33 -17.17 -6.96
N TYR A 31 9.51 -17.68 -6.62
CA TYR A 31 10.09 -18.88 -7.24
C TYR A 31 9.93 -20.11 -6.39
N THR A 32 9.29 -20.02 -5.23
CA THR A 32 9.04 -21.14 -4.32
C THR A 32 7.59 -21.16 -3.88
N ASP A 33 7.17 -22.27 -3.26
CA ASP A 33 5.82 -22.43 -2.72
C ASP A 33 5.71 -21.99 -1.26
N THR A 34 6.68 -21.21 -0.77
CA THR A 34 6.62 -20.69 0.60
C THR A 34 5.53 -19.65 0.75
N GLU A 35 4.88 -19.67 1.92
CA GLU A 35 3.85 -18.69 2.25
C GLU A 35 4.47 -17.29 2.37
N PRO A 36 3.70 -16.23 2.05
CA PRO A 36 4.12 -14.86 2.33
C PRO A 36 4.46 -14.68 3.82
N TYR A 37 5.39 -13.82 4.13
CA TYR A 37 5.91 -13.64 5.47
C TYR A 37 6.25 -12.18 5.78
N ASP A 38 6.52 -11.89 7.06
CA ASP A 38 6.94 -10.58 7.57
C ASP A 38 6.00 -9.45 7.13
N GLY A 39 4.69 -9.65 7.33
CA GLY A 39 3.69 -8.64 7.02
C GLY A 39 3.82 -7.40 7.90
N LEU A 40 3.71 -6.22 7.28
CA LEU A 40 3.65 -4.93 7.96
C LEU A 40 2.32 -4.28 7.61
N TYR A 41 1.58 -3.86 8.63
CA TYR A 41 0.36 -3.07 8.46
C TYR A 41 0.50 -1.79 9.26
N LEU A 42 0.31 -0.66 8.59
CA LEU A 42 0.39 0.66 9.22
C LEU A 42 -0.85 1.46 8.88
N LYS A 43 -1.39 2.14 9.88
CA LYS A 43 -2.36 3.22 9.70
C LYS A 43 -1.59 4.53 9.87
N LEU A 44 -1.63 5.39 8.86
CA LEU A 44 -0.84 6.62 8.85
C LEU A 44 -1.62 7.76 9.48
N ASP A 45 -0.92 8.66 10.16
CA ASP A 45 -1.52 9.85 10.77
C ASP A 45 -2.16 10.71 9.68
N ILE A 46 -3.46 10.97 9.81
CA ILE A 46 -4.20 11.78 8.84
C ILE A 46 -4.00 13.26 9.09
N ASP A 47 -3.93 13.69 10.34
CA ASP A 47 -3.78 15.10 10.68
C ASP A 47 -2.47 15.67 10.15
N GLU A 48 -1.35 14.94 10.30
CA GLU A 48 -0.07 15.33 9.72
C GLU A 48 -0.16 15.47 8.19
N GLN A 49 -0.88 14.57 7.53
CA GLN A 49 -1.08 14.63 6.08
C GLN A 49 -1.91 15.84 5.68
N ASN A 50 -2.91 16.20 6.47
CA ASN A 50 -3.68 17.42 6.24
C ASN A 50 -2.82 18.67 6.37
N GLU A 51 -1.88 18.69 7.32
CA GLU A 51 -0.91 19.78 7.48
C GLU A 51 0.02 19.90 6.27
N LEU A 52 0.28 18.80 5.57
CA LEU A 52 1.04 18.79 4.32
C LEU A 52 0.19 19.16 3.10
N ASN A 53 -1.07 19.51 3.30
CA ASN A 53 -2.03 19.84 2.25
C ASN A 53 -2.24 18.67 1.25
N ARG A 54 -2.22 17.44 1.74
CA ARG A 54 -2.51 16.29 0.90
C ARG A 54 -4.01 16.28 0.56
N SER A 55 -4.33 15.80 -0.64
CA SER A 55 -5.68 15.89 -1.18
C SER A 55 -6.60 14.81 -0.65
N VAL A 56 -7.89 15.14 -0.59
CA VAL A 56 -8.98 14.23 -0.31
C VAL A 56 -9.99 14.37 -1.45
N ASP A 57 -10.38 13.26 -2.04
CA ASP A 57 -11.28 13.23 -3.18
C ASP A 57 -12.70 12.94 -2.68
N ASP A 58 -13.64 13.81 -3.00
CA ASP A 58 -15.04 13.67 -2.58
C ASP A 58 -15.67 12.38 -3.10
N ASP A 59 -15.36 11.98 -4.32
CA ASP A 59 -15.87 10.72 -4.90
C ASP A 59 -15.33 9.52 -4.13
N THR A 60 -14.06 9.54 -3.73
CA THR A 60 -13.44 8.48 -2.93
C THR A 60 -14.06 8.44 -1.54
N MET A 61 -14.32 9.58 -0.92
CA MET A 61 -14.99 9.63 0.39
C MET A 61 -16.42 9.10 0.30
N ALA A 62 -17.12 9.38 -0.77
CA ALA A 62 -18.45 8.82 -1.02
C ALA A 62 -18.40 7.31 -1.18
N TRP A 63 -17.37 6.80 -1.85
CA TRP A 63 -17.16 5.37 -2.00
C TRP A 63 -16.92 4.70 -0.63
N TRP A 64 -16.10 5.30 0.25
CA TRP A 64 -15.90 4.80 1.61
C TRP A 64 -17.20 4.76 2.40
N GLY A 65 -18.05 5.78 2.22
CA GLY A 65 -19.35 5.84 2.89
C GLY A 65 -20.29 4.71 2.52
N LYS A 66 -20.07 4.04 1.39
CA LYS A 66 -20.87 2.90 0.91
C LYS A 66 -20.34 1.54 1.37
N GLN A 67 -19.17 1.50 2.00
CA GLN A 67 -18.57 0.25 2.46
C GLN A 67 -19.26 -0.24 3.74
N GLU A 68 -19.03 -1.52 4.06
CA GLU A 68 -19.52 -2.08 5.32
C GLU A 68 -18.93 -1.30 6.51
N ALA A 69 -19.70 -1.22 7.61
CA ALA A 69 -19.31 -0.44 8.78
C ALA A 69 -17.93 -0.82 9.33
N SER A 70 -17.61 -2.11 9.36
CA SER A 70 -16.31 -2.58 9.87
C SER A 70 -15.14 -2.10 8.98
N VAL A 71 -15.30 -2.15 7.67
CA VAL A 71 -14.29 -1.70 6.71
C VAL A 71 -14.13 -0.18 6.81
N ARG A 72 -15.25 0.55 6.81
CA ARG A 72 -15.24 2.00 6.91
C ARG A 72 -14.63 2.49 8.22
N ASN A 73 -14.99 1.87 9.34
CA ASN A 73 -14.48 2.27 10.65
C ASN A 73 -12.97 2.03 10.75
N GLU A 74 -12.47 0.93 10.21
CA GLU A 74 -11.03 0.67 10.19
C GLU A 74 -10.29 1.74 9.38
N ALA A 75 -10.82 2.13 8.23
CA ALA A 75 -10.19 3.15 7.39
C ALA A 75 -10.25 4.55 8.00
N LEU A 76 -11.33 4.89 8.70
CA LEU A 76 -11.57 6.25 9.18
C LEU A 76 -11.21 6.47 10.65
N SER A 77 -11.04 5.40 11.45
CA SER A 77 -10.71 5.51 12.86
C SER A 77 -9.36 6.19 13.07
N GLU A 78 -9.27 7.03 14.09
CA GLU A 78 -8.00 7.68 14.47
C GLU A 78 -7.13 6.80 15.37
N GLU A 79 -7.66 5.68 15.86
CA GLU A 79 -6.93 4.77 16.74
C GLU A 79 -5.81 4.02 16.01
N GLY A 80 -4.67 3.88 16.69
CA GLY A 80 -3.55 3.09 16.19
C GLY A 80 -2.81 3.70 15.02
N ARG A 81 -2.94 5.00 14.80
CA ARG A 81 -2.25 5.69 13.71
C ARG A 81 -0.80 5.97 14.08
N THR A 82 0.08 5.78 13.12
CA THR A 82 1.53 5.99 13.27
C THR A 82 1.88 7.34 12.64
N ASN A 83 2.72 8.14 13.33
CA ASN A 83 3.19 9.39 12.74
C ASN A 83 4.01 9.12 11.47
N LEU A 84 4.08 10.10 10.57
CA LEU A 84 4.63 9.89 9.25
C LEU A 84 6.12 9.53 9.27
N THR A 85 6.90 10.16 10.11
CA THR A 85 8.34 9.88 10.23
C THR A 85 8.58 8.43 10.67
N GLU A 86 7.86 7.98 11.68
CA GLU A 86 7.95 6.59 12.16
C GLU A 86 7.43 5.60 11.11
N ALA A 87 6.35 5.96 10.40
CA ALA A 87 5.81 5.12 9.34
C ALA A 87 6.84 4.88 8.25
N LEU A 88 7.50 5.93 7.75
CA LEU A 88 8.54 5.79 6.74
C LEU A 88 9.72 4.97 7.25
N SER A 89 10.09 5.14 8.51
CA SER A 89 11.16 4.34 9.14
C SER A 89 10.82 2.86 9.14
N GLN A 90 9.59 2.48 9.50
CA GLN A 90 9.15 1.10 9.51
C GLN A 90 9.08 0.51 8.10
N ILE A 91 8.62 1.29 7.14
CA ILE A 91 8.60 0.86 5.73
C ILE A 91 10.03 0.60 5.25
N ASN A 92 10.94 1.52 5.52
CA ASN A 92 12.34 1.37 5.12
C ASN A 92 12.97 0.12 5.71
N LYS A 93 12.72 -0.16 6.98
CA LYS A 93 13.23 -1.37 7.65
C LYS A 93 12.64 -2.64 7.04
N SER A 94 11.36 -2.62 6.73
CA SER A 94 10.67 -3.76 6.11
C SER A 94 11.25 -4.10 4.75
N LEU A 95 11.72 -3.10 4.01
CA LEU A 95 12.20 -3.27 2.63
C LEU A 95 13.71 -3.48 2.52
N VAL A 96 14.43 -3.59 3.64
CA VAL A 96 15.87 -3.88 3.59
C VAL A 96 16.08 -5.25 2.93
N GLY A 97 16.95 -5.28 1.90
CA GLY A 97 17.28 -6.52 1.20
C GLY A 97 16.25 -7.00 0.18
N VAL A 98 15.18 -6.25 -0.04
CA VAL A 98 14.15 -6.61 -1.03
C VAL A 98 14.66 -6.34 -2.44
N ASP A 99 14.53 -7.34 -3.32
CA ASP A 99 15.01 -7.26 -4.71
C ASP A 99 14.02 -6.57 -5.63
N LYS A 100 12.74 -6.85 -5.47
CA LYS A 100 11.66 -6.33 -6.32
C LYS A 100 10.48 -5.90 -5.46
N ILE A 101 9.82 -4.83 -5.88
CA ILE A 101 8.65 -4.28 -5.19
C ILE A 101 7.47 -4.32 -6.16
N TRP A 102 6.39 -4.95 -5.73
CA TRP A 102 5.20 -5.16 -6.53
C TRP A 102 4.03 -4.34 -5.98
N ALA A 103 3.20 -3.86 -6.87
CA ALA A 103 1.89 -3.32 -6.54
C ALA A 103 0.92 -3.67 -7.67
N GLN A 104 -0.35 -3.72 -7.37
CA GLN A 104 -1.37 -3.92 -8.39
C GLN A 104 -1.71 -2.56 -9.00
N GLY A 105 -0.91 -2.13 -9.98
CA GLY A 105 -0.93 -0.80 -10.55
C GLY A 105 -0.03 0.16 -9.79
N PRO A 106 1.32 0.01 -9.89
CA PRO A 106 2.25 0.86 -9.13
C PRO A 106 2.19 2.34 -9.52
N VAL A 107 1.60 2.67 -10.66
CA VAL A 107 1.32 4.07 -11.03
C VAL A 107 0.36 4.71 -10.01
N PHE A 108 -0.42 3.92 -9.29
CA PHE A 108 -1.24 4.38 -8.18
C PHE A 108 -0.47 4.28 -6.85
N ASP A 109 -0.28 3.05 -6.34
CA ASP A 109 0.26 2.83 -4.99
C ASP A 109 1.66 3.41 -4.80
N ILE A 110 2.58 3.07 -5.70
CA ILE A 110 3.97 3.50 -5.57
C ILE A 110 4.10 5.00 -5.84
N ALA A 111 3.38 5.53 -6.82
CA ALA A 111 3.42 6.96 -7.13
C ALA A 111 2.93 7.81 -5.95
N ILE A 112 1.86 7.37 -5.28
CA ILE A 112 1.33 8.07 -4.10
C ILE A 112 2.35 8.02 -2.95
N LEU A 113 2.93 6.86 -2.70
CA LEU A 113 3.90 6.68 -1.62
C LEU A 113 5.18 7.50 -1.89
N GLU A 114 5.67 7.49 -3.13
CA GLU A 114 6.83 8.31 -3.51
C GLU A 114 6.57 9.80 -3.30
N HIS A 115 5.37 10.26 -3.59
CA HIS A 115 5.00 11.65 -3.37
C HIS A 115 5.11 12.02 -1.88
N LEU A 116 4.63 11.15 -1.00
CA LEU A 116 4.74 11.35 0.44
C LEU A 116 6.21 11.40 0.88
N TYR A 117 7.04 10.47 0.39
CA TYR A 117 8.47 10.47 0.68
C TYR A 117 9.12 11.80 0.27
N ARG A 118 8.77 12.31 -0.92
CA ARG A 118 9.30 13.60 -1.39
C ARG A 118 8.88 14.77 -0.48
N GLN A 119 7.62 14.79 -0.05
CA GLN A 119 7.14 15.84 0.84
C GLN A 119 7.91 15.85 2.17
N LEU A 120 8.33 14.69 2.64
CA LEU A 120 9.07 14.55 3.87
C LEU A 120 10.59 14.59 3.66
N ASN A 121 11.04 14.97 2.46
CA ASN A 121 12.46 15.06 2.08
C ASN A 121 13.24 13.77 2.42
N THR A 122 12.59 12.63 2.23
CA THR A 122 13.16 11.31 2.53
C THR A 122 13.33 10.53 1.24
N PRO A 123 14.54 10.00 0.95
CA PRO A 123 14.73 9.19 -0.24
C PRO A 123 13.95 7.87 -0.12
N THR A 124 13.42 7.40 -1.25
CA THR A 124 12.72 6.12 -1.28
C THR A 124 13.71 4.96 -1.09
N PRO A 125 13.28 3.88 -0.41
CA PRO A 125 14.16 2.72 -0.20
C PRO A 125 14.25 1.79 -1.41
N TRP A 126 13.66 2.17 -2.53
CA TRP A 126 13.71 1.41 -3.79
C TRP A 126 14.17 2.30 -4.93
N ASN A 127 14.65 1.63 -6.00
CA ASN A 127 14.97 2.27 -7.27
C ASN A 127 13.84 2.01 -8.26
N PHE A 128 13.65 2.92 -9.24
CA PHE A 128 12.52 2.80 -10.16
C PHE A 128 12.52 1.47 -10.94
N TRP A 129 13.70 0.90 -11.23
CA TRP A 129 13.79 -0.35 -11.98
C TRP A 129 13.41 -1.59 -11.18
N GLN A 130 13.21 -1.46 -9.86
CA GLN A 130 12.78 -2.55 -9.00
C GLN A 130 11.26 -2.70 -8.96
N ILE A 131 10.52 -1.72 -9.46
CA ILE A 131 9.06 -1.67 -9.39
C ILE A 131 8.44 -2.59 -10.43
N GLN A 132 7.51 -3.45 -10.00
CA GLN A 132 6.81 -4.40 -10.84
C GLN A 132 5.31 -4.21 -10.73
N ASP A 133 4.58 -4.51 -11.79
CA ASP A 133 3.11 -4.38 -11.85
C ASP A 133 2.46 -5.76 -11.85
N SER A 134 1.81 -6.12 -10.75
CA SER A 134 1.12 -7.41 -10.65
C SER A 134 -0.12 -7.48 -11.53
N ARG A 135 -0.79 -6.35 -11.79
CA ARG A 135 -1.94 -6.31 -12.70
C ARG A 135 -1.54 -6.72 -14.11
N THR A 136 -0.41 -6.23 -14.59
CA THR A 136 0.12 -6.60 -15.91
C THR A 136 0.39 -8.09 -15.97
N LEU A 137 1.05 -8.63 -14.96
CA LEU A 137 1.33 -10.07 -14.90
C LEU A 137 0.05 -10.90 -14.91
N PHE A 138 -0.92 -10.55 -14.07
CA PHE A 138 -2.17 -11.29 -13.98
C PHE A 138 -2.98 -11.24 -15.28
N ASN A 139 -2.95 -10.10 -15.98
CA ASN A 139 -3.63 -9.94 -17.26
C ASN A 139 -3.00 -10.79 -18.37
N LEU A 140 -1.73 -11.13 -18.25
CA LEU A 140 -1.01 -11.95 -19.21
C LEU A 140 -1.11 -13.45 -18.92
N MET A 141 -1.59 -13.83 -17.74
CA MET A 141 -1.72 -15.23 -17.35
C MET A 141 -2.97 -15.85 -18.00
N PRO A 142 -2.93 -17.13 -18.36
CA PRO A 142 -4.10 -17.81 -18.94
C PRO A 142 -5.33 -17.80 -18.03
N VAL A 143 -5.10 -17.82 -16.70
CA VAL A 143 -6.15 -17.73 -15.69
C VAL A 143 -5.73 -16.64 -14.70
N ASP A 144 -6.62 -15.68 -14.44
CA ASP A 144 -6.36 -14.61 -13.50
C ASP A 144 -6.46 -15.14 -12.06
N PRO A 145 -5.34 -15.20 -11.32
CA PRO A 145 -5.35 -15.75 -9.96
C PRO A 145 -6.14 -14.91 -8.96
N ARG A 146 -6.43 -13.65 -9.26
CA ARG A 146 -7.22 -12.78 -8.38
C ARG A 146 -8.65 -13.29 -8.18
N LYS A 147 -9.17 -14.03 -9.14
CA LYS A 147 -10.55 -14.56 -9.07
C LYS A 147 -10.74 -15.63 -7.99
N ALA A 148 -9.65 -16.17 -7.46
CA ALA A 148 -9.69 -17.20 -6.42
C ALA A 148 -9.65 -16.61 -5.00
N ILE A 149 -9.43 -15.31 -4.84
CA ILE A 149 -9.23 -14.66 -3.54
C ILE A 149 -10.41 -13.76 -3.23
N GLN A 150 -11.03 -13.93 -2.04
CA GLN A 150 -12.21 -13.16 -1.64
C GLN A 150 -12.21 -12.81 -0.14
N GLU A 151 -11.03 -12.69 0.50
CA GLU A 151 -10.94 -12.38 1.92
C GLU A 151 -10.58 -10.91 2.16
N ASP A 152 -11.22 -10.30 3.17
CA ASP A 152 -10.87 -8.99 3.73
C ASP A 152 -10.54 -7.92 2.70
N LEU A 153 -11.34 -7.82 1.64
CA LEU A 153 -11.16 -6.80 0.60
C LEU A 153 -11.10 -5.40 1.22
N HIS A 154 -10.24 -4.54 0.67
CA HIS A 154 -10.01 -3.15 1.10
C HIS A 154 -9.30 -3.03 2.46
N ASN A 155 -8.67 -4.09 2.94
CA ASN A 155 -7.65 -4.03 3.98
C ASN A 155 -6.28 -4.09 3.31
N ALA A 156 -5.42 -3.10 3.54
CA ALA A 156 -4.17 -2.95 2.81
C ALA A 156 -3.25 -4.18 2.91
N LEU A 157 -3.11 -4.77 4.10
CA LEU A 157 -2.27 -5.96 4.26
C LEU A 157 -2.91 -7.20 3.66
N ALA A 158 -4.23 -7.40 3.86
CA ALA A 158 -4.95 -8.54 3.30
C ALA A 158 -4.93 -8.50 1.77
N ASP A 159 -5.08 -7.31 1.17
CA ASP A 159 -5.06 -7.13 -0.29
C ASP A 159 -3.70 -7.47 -0.90
N CYS A 160 -2.62 -7.47 -0.10
CA CYS A 160 -1.29 -7.88 -0.55
C CYS A 160 -1.17 -9.41 -0.76
N TYR A 161 -1.99 -10.20 -0.08
CA TYR A 161 -1.97 -11.65 -0.23
C TYR A 161 -2.60 -12.07 -1.54
#